data_f892b6310dcad02fb713fca00ba2b79a
#
_entry.id   f892b6310dcad02fb713fca00ba2b79a
#
_cell.length_a   1.000
_cell.length_b   1.000
_cell.length_c   1.000
_cell.angle_alpha   90.00
_cell.angle_beta   90.00
_cell.angle_gamma   90.00
#
_symmetry.space_group_name_H-M   'P 1'
#
loop_
_entity.id
_entity.type
_entity.pdbx_description
1 polymer ?
#
loop_
_entity_poly.entity_id
_entity_poly.type
_entity_poly.pdbx_seq_one_letter_code
_entity_poly.pdbx_strand_id
1 'polypeptide(L)'
;MLGKVRPDRKGLRRAYQGLVLVSVLALAPMTWAWLSSTGHRAMAEGAGWLGRVPETQAALVLGAGVYGTRPTPMLARRLDIATDLYRAGKVRALLLSGDNSREEYDEPTTMRDYLRAKGVPDAAMVLDYAGFDTWDSCVRARTVFGAERVTVVTQEFHIPRAVTLCRTAGLETFGVGDDSSRRWASTTYAYAARELLATAKAFADAKLLHSEPVYPGPREVSLTRVLEQPPA
;
A
#
# COMPACT_ATOMS: atom_id res chain seq x y z
N MET A 1 12.94 46.19 39.76
CA MET A 1 13.31 46.46 38.36
C MET A 1 13.50 45.15 37.62
N LEU A 2 12.52 44.69 36.89
CA LEU A 2 12.64 43.51 36.03
C LEU A 2 13.25 43.97 34.68
N GLY A 3 14.53 43.62 34.48
CA GLY A 3 15.22 43.92 33.21
C GLY A 3 14.53 43.19 32.06
N LYS A 4 13.98 43.89 31.07
CA LYS A 4 13.50 43.32 29.83
C LYS A 4 14.68 42.72 29.08
N VAL A 5 14.80 41.36 29.15
CA VAL A 5 15.73 40.61 28.31
C VAL A 5 15.23 40.79 26.85
N ARG A 6 15.94 41.59 26.06
CA ARG A 6 15.67 41.70 24.62
C ARG A 6 16.09 40.37 23.96
N PRO A 7 15.23 39.71 23.22
CA PRO A 7 15.62 38.47 22.54
C PRO A 7 16.77 38.78 21.57
N ASP A 8 17.81 37.96 21.61
CA ASP A 8 18.92 38.05 20.64
C ASP A 8 18.41 37.75 19.26
N ARG A 9 18.38 38.76 18.37
CA ARG A 9 17.89 38.64 17.00
C ARG A 9 18.63 37.56 16.20
N LYS A 10 19.91 37.30 16.48
CA LYS A 10 20.69 36.23 15.86
C LYS A 10 20.24 34.86 16.32
N GLY A 11 19.98 34.71 17.64
CA GLY A 11 19.44 33.50 18.22
C GLY A 11 18.05 33.16 17.69
N LEU A 12 17.15 34.18 17.59
CA LEU A 12 15.81 34.01 17.05
C LEU A 12 15.83 33.59 15.56
N ARG A 13 16.71 34.19 14.75
CA ARG A 13 16.89 33.82 13.34
C ARG A 13 17.38 32.38 13.19
N ARG A 14 18.35 31.96 14.01
CA ARG A 14 18.84 30.56 14.00
C ARG A 14 17.74 29.57 14.40
N ALA A 15 16.99 29.89 15.44
CA ALA A 15 15.85 29.07 15.86
C ALA A 15 14.78 28.95 14.76
N TYR A 16 14.43 30.04 14.09
CA TYR A 16 13.51 30.04 12.95
C TYR A 16 14.06 29.20 11.78
N GLN A 17 15.34 29.37 11.41
CA GLN A 17 15.95 28.59 10.36
C GLN A 17 15.98 27.08 10.70
N GLY A 18 16.27 26.74 11.97
CA GLY A 18 16.20 25.38 12.46
C GLY A 18 14.79 24.80 12.37
N LEU A 19 13.77 25.57 12.78
CA LEU A 19 12.37 25.15 12.68
C LEU A 19 11.95 24.91 11.21
N VAL A 20 12.30 25.82 10.31
CA VAL A 20 12.00 25.65 8.88
C VAL A 20 12.68 24.41 8.32
N LEU A 21 13.95 24.19 8.63
CA LEU A 21 14.68 23.01 8.16
C LEU A 21 14.04 21.71 8.70
N VAL A 22 13.72 21.65 9.97
CA VAL A 22 13.03 20.49 10.58
C VAL A 22 11.67 20.26 9.91
N SER A 23 10.90 21.34 9.67
CA SER A 23 9.60 21.20 8.98
C SER A 23 9.75 20.67 7.56
N VAL A 24 10.73 21.17 6.80
CA VAL A 24 11.00 20.68 5.43
C VAL A 24 11.40 19.22 5.45
N LEU A 25 12.32 18.82 6.34
CA LEU A 25 12.75 17.43 6.47
C LEU A 25 11.60 16.50 6.89
N ALA A 26 10.74 16.94 7.78
CA ALA A 26 9.59 16.17 8.25
C ALA A 26 8.51 15.99 7.16
N LEU A 27 8.31 17.00 6.31
CA LEU A 27 7.27 16.98 5.27
C LEU A 27 7.75 16.41 3.92
N ALA A 28 9.07 16.39 3.68
CA ALA A 28 9.62 15.93 2.41
C ALA A 28 9.19 14.51 2.02
N PRO A 29 9.17 13.48 2.91
CA PRO A 29 8.70 12.14 2.56
C PRO A 29 7.23 12.10 2.13
N MET A 30 6.36 12.85 2.81
CA MET A 30 4.94 12.95 2.45
C MET A 30 4.75 13.62 1.09
N THR A 31 5.48 14.74 0.87
CA THR A 31 5.45 15.45 -0.42
C THR A 31 5.94 14.55 -1.55
N TRP A 32 7.02 13.82 -1.32
CA TRP A 32 7.52 12.83 -2.28
C TRP A 32 6.47 11.77 -2.61
N ALA A 33 5.84 11.16 -1.59
CA ALA A 33 4.82 10.13 -1.79
C ALA A 33 3.60 10.68 -2.54
N TRP A 34 3.16 11.89 -2.18
CA TRP A 34 2.03 12.54 -2.82
C TRP A 34 2.31 12.86 -4.30
N LEU A 35 3.43 13.51 -4.60
CA LEU A 35 3.79 13.89 -5.98
C LEU A 35 4.03 12.66 -6.86
N SER A 36 4.75 11.65 -6.34
CA SER A 36 5.07 10.42 -7.08
C SER A 36 3.83 9.57 -7.40
N SER A 37 2.75 9.69 -6.62
CA SER A 37 1.49 8.98 -6.84
C SER A 37 0.46 9.79 -7.63
N THR A 38 0.69 11.09 -7.87
CA THR A 38 -0.25 11.96 -8.59
C THR A 38 -0.46 11.45 -10.02
N GLY A 39 -1.72 11.40 -10.47
CA GLY A 39 -2.09 10.83 -11.77
C GLY A 39 -2.10 9.30 -11.85
N HIS A 40 -1.69 8.60 -10.79
CA HIS A 40 -1.60 7.13 -10.73
C HIS A 40 -2.50 6.55 -9.64
N ARG A 41 -3.61 7.20 -9.33
CA ARG A 41 -4.53 6.75 -8.28
C ARG A 41 -5.97 7.15 -8.56
N ALA A 42 -6.91 6.33 -8.11
CA ALA A 42 -8.34 6.59 -8.11
C ALA A 42 -8.99 6.10 -6.81
N MET A 43 -10.19 6.62 -6.53
CA MET A 43 -11.01 6.14 -5.42
C MET A 43 -12.06 5.17 -5.95
N ALA A 44 -12.30 4.06 -5.23
CA ALA A 44 -13.32 3.07 -5.52
C ALA A 44 -14.70 3.57 -5.09
N GLU A 45 -15.09 4.76 -5.57
CA GLU A 45 -16.31 5.44 -5.20
C GLU A 45 -17.03 6.06 -6.40
N GLY A 46 -18.35 6.10 -6.28
CA GLY A 46 -19.24 6.66 -7.30
C GLY A 46 -19.45 5.74 -8.50
N ALA A 47 -20.47 6.05 -9.30
CA ALA A 47 -20.74 5.31 -10.51
C ALA A 47 -19.56 5.45 -11.50
N GLY A 48 -19.18 4.34 -12.13
CA GLY A 48 -18.15 4.34 -13.18
C GLY A 48 -16.70 4.47 -12.69
N TRP A 49 -16.41 4.29 -11.39
CA TRP A 49 -15.04 4.36 -10.86
C TRP A 49 -14.07 3.39 -11.57
N LEU A 50 -14.55 2.22 -11.95
CA LEU A 50 -13.79 1.22 -12.72
C LEU A 50 -13.27 1.77 -14.07
N GLY A 51 -14.00 2.68 -14.71
CA GLY A 51 -13.58 3.32 -15.96
C GLY A 51 -12.32 4.19 -15.81
N ARG A 52 -12.01 4.63 -14.59
CA ARG A 52 -10.80 5.44 -14.29
C ARG A 52 -9.57 4.58 -13.99
N VAL A 53 -9.75 3.27 -13.85
CA VAL A 53 -8.65 2.34 -13.52
C VAL A 53 -8.13 1.72 -14.80
N PRO A 54 -6.83 1.84 -15.10
CA PRO A 54 -6.22 1.17 -16.25
C PRO A 54 -6.21 -0.34 -16.05
N GLU A 55 -6.10 -1.08 -17.14
CA GLU A 55 -5.89 -2.53 -17.06
C GLU A 55 -4.45 -2.84 -16.69
N THR A 56 -4.27 -3.75 -15.74
CA THR A 56 -2.98 -4.23 -15.26
C THR A 56 -2.96 -5.75 -15.17
N GLN A 57 -1.78 -6.34 -14.96
CA GLN A 57 -1.62 -7.80 -14.87
C GLN A 57 -2.32 -8.36 -13.63
N ALA A 58 -2.13 -7.70 -12.49
CA ALA A 58 -2.64 -8.17 -11.20
C ALA A 58 -3.07 -7.03 -10.30
N ALA A 59 -4.03 -7.30 -9.40
CA ALA A 59 -4.25 -6.48 -8.22
C ALA A 59 -3.32 -6.97 -7.10
N LEU A 60 -2.43 -6.09 -6.63
CA LEU A 60 -1.67 -6.30 -5.40
C LEU A 60 -2.53 -5.84 -4.22
N VAL A 61 -3.10 -6.80 -3.50
CA VAL A 61 -3.95 -6.54 -2.34
C VAL A 61 -3.09 -6.58 -1.08
N LEU A 62 -2.94 -5.42 -0.44
CA LEU A 62 -2.14 -5.32 0.79
C LEU A 62 -2.95 -5.74 2.02
N GLY A 63 -2.30 -6.43 2.95
CA GLY A 63 -2.87 -6.81 4.25
C GLY A 63 -3.31 -5.61 5.10
N ALA A 64 -4.33 -5.81 5.93
CA ALA A 64 -4.86 -4.81 6.87
C ALA A 64 -5.40 -5.44 8.16
N GLY A 65 -4.93 -6.63 8.47
CA GLY A 65 -5.22 -7.37 9.68
C GLY A 65 -6.38 -8.36 9.58
N VAL A 66 -6.30 -9.38 10.42
CA VAL A 66 -7.31 -10.43 10.55
C VAL A 66 -7.70 -10.64 12.02
N TYR A 67 -8.92 -11.11 12.24
CA TYR A 67 -9.43 -11.59 13.52
C TYR A 67 -9.65 -13.10 13.42
N GLY A 68 -8.65 -13.90 13.81
CA GLY A 68 -8.64 -15.33 13.55
C GLY A 68 -8.73 -15.60 12.04
N THR A 69 -9.80 -16.24 11.59
CA THR A 69 -10.03 -16.58 10.17
C THR A 69 -10.91 -15.58 9.41
N ARG A 70 -11.08 -14.36 9.94
CA ARG A 70 -11.92 -13.34 9.30
C ARG A 70 -11.11 -12.09 9.03
N PRO A 71 -11.23 -11.47 7.84
CA PRO A 71 -10.60 -10.20 7.58
C PRO A 71 -11.18 -9.09 8.46
N THR A 72 -10.33 -8.14 8.88
CA THR A 72 -10.85 -6.89 9.47
C THR A 72 -11.76 -6.17 8.47
N PRO A 73 -12.64 -5.27 8.93
CA PRO A 73 -13.50 -4.50 8.02
C PRO A 73 -12.73 -3.73 6.95
N MET A 74 -11.53 -3.22 7.27
CA MET A 74 -10.67 -2.54 6.29
C MET A 74 -10.10 -3.51 5.25
N LEU A 75 -9.67 -4.70 5.69
CA LEU A 75 -9.20 -5.75 4.77
C LEU A 75 -10.33 -6.27 3.89
N ALA A 76 -11.50 -6.56 4.46
CA ALA A 76 -12.68 -6.99 3.71
C ALA A 76 -13.03 -6.00 2.58
N ARG A 77 -12.93 -4.70 2.85
CA ARG A 77 -13.19 -3.68 1.83
C ARG A 77 -12.16 -3.68 0.71
N ARG A 78 -10.86 -3.91 1.01
CA ARG A 78 -9.84 -4.11 -0.04
C ARG A 78 -10.18 -5.31 -0.92
N LEU A 79 -10.62 -6.41 -0.31
CA LEU A 79 -10.99 -7.63 -1.02
C LEU A 79 -12.24 -7.44 -1.88
N ASP A 80 -13.23 -6.67 -1.43
CA ASP A 80 -14.39 -6.30 -2.25
C ASP A 80 -13.96 -5.51 -3.50
N ILE A 81 -13.09 -4.50 -3.34
CA ILE A 81 -12.55 -3.72 -4.46
C ILE A 81 -11.76 -4.63 -5.43
N ALA A 82 -10.93 -5.53 -4.91
CA ALA A 82 -10.18 -6.48 -5.73
C ALA A 82 -11.12 -7.42 -6.50
N THR A 83 -12.23 -7.85 -5.88
CA THR A 83 -13.27 -8.64 -6.56
C THR A 83 -13.90 -7.86 -7.72
N ASP A 84 -14.22 -6.58 -7.50
CA ASP A 84 -14.81 -5.72 -8.53
C ASP A 84 -13.83 -5.50 -9.70
N LEU A 85 -12.54 -5.26 -9.41
CA LEU A 85 -11.49 -5.13 -10.43
C LEU A 85 -11.35 -6.41 -11.26
N TYR A 86 -11.34 -7.57 -10.62
CA TYR A 86 -11.25 -8.87 -11.29
C TYR A 86 -12.47 -9.13 -12.19
N ARG A 87 -13.67 -8.96 -11.64
CA ARG A 87 -14.92 -9.16 -12.41
C ARG A 87 -15.09 -8.21 -13.58
N ALA A 88 -14.56 -7.00 -13.46
CA ALA A 88 -14.55 -6.02 -14.53
C ALA A 88 -13.44 -6.23 -15.58
N GLY A 89 -12.61 -7.28 -15.43
CA GLY A 89 -11.48 -7.56 -16.33
C GLY A 89 -10.34 -6.53 -16.23
N LYS A 90 -10.34 -5.69 -15.18
CA LYS A 90 -9.27 -4.70 -14.96
C LYS A 90 -7.96 -5.35 -14.54
N VAL A 91 -8.03 -6.52 -13.96
CA VAL A 91 -6.90 -7.35 -13.58
C VAL A 91 -7.20 -8.82 -13.89
N ARG A 92 -6.16 -9.58 -14.23
CA ARG A 92 -6.28 -11.03 -14.54
C ARG A 92 -5.96 -11.91 -13.34
N ALA A 93 -5.21 -11.39 -12.37
CA ALA A 93 -4.79 -12.10 -11.16
C ALA A 93 -4.95 -11.24 -9.92
N LEU A 94 -5.08 -11.88 -8.77
CA LEU A 94 -5.05 -11.24 -7.45
C LEU A 94 -3.81 -11.74 -6.70
N LEU A 95 -2.83 -10.87 -6.45
CA LEU A 95 -1.67 -11.16 -5.61
C LEU A 95 -2.00 -10.67 -4.19
N LEU A 96 -2.22 -11.62 -3.29
CA LEU A 96 -2.65 -11.41 -1.91
C LEU A 96 -1.43 -11.36 -1.01
N SER A 97 -0.96 -10.16 -0.67
CA SER A 97 0.27 -9.98 0.09
C SER A 97 -0.04 -9.53 1.52
N GLY A 98 0.35 -10.34 2.48
CA GLY A 98 0.06 -10.12 3.89
C GLY A 98 1.04 -10.82 4.82
N ASP A 99 0.86 -10.59 6.12
CA ASP A 99 1.69 -11.15 7.18
C ASP A 99 1.25 -12.58 7.53
N ASN A 100 2.23 -13.48 7.62
CA ASN A 100 2.12 -14.83 8.17
C ASN A 100 3.29 -15.14 9.13
N SER A 101 3.72 -14.14 9.89
CA SER A 101 4.88 -14.27 10.80
C SER A 101 4.58 -15.03 12.10
N ARG A 102 3.32 -15.36 12.37
CA ARG A 102 2.87 -16.08 13.57
C ARG A 102 1.96 -17.23 13.18
N GLU A 103 2.04 -18.34 13.94
CA GLU A 103 1.30 -19.58 13.67
C GLU A 103 -0.23 -19.38 13.58
N GLU A 104 -0.79 -18.45 14.36
CA GLU A 104 -2.23 -18.16 14.39
C GLU A 104 -2.63 -16.92 13.56
N TYR A 105 -1.70 -16.39 12.75
CA TYR A 105 -1.94 -15.17 11.99
C TYR A 105 -1.58 -15.35 10.52
N ASP A 106 -2.57 -15.68 9.71
CA ASP A 106 -2.42 -15.95 8.27
C ASP A 106 -3.38 -15.06 7.46
N GLU A 107 -2.88 -13.87 7.09
CA GLU A 107 -3.65 -12.94 6.27
C GLU A 107 -3.88 -13.48 4.85
N PRO A 108 -2.86 -13.96 4.09
CA PRO A 108 -3.07 -14.39 2.72
C PRO A 108 -4.10 -15.51 2.57
N THR A 109 -4.08 -16.52 3.44
CA THR A 109 -5.08 -17.59 3.43
C THR A 109 -6.48 -17.05 3.75
N THR A 110 -6.59 -16.17 4.75
CA THR A 110 -7.86 -15.50 5.09
C THR A 110 -8.40 -14.67 3.92
N MET A 111 -7.53 -13.95 3.22
CA MET A 111 -7.90 -13.17 2.02
C MET A 111 -8.42 -14.07 0.91
N ARG A 112 -7.71 -15.18 0.63
CA ARG A 112 -8.14 -16.18 -0.38
C ARG A 112 -9.52 -16.74 -0.05
N ASP A 113 -9.74 -17.17 1.19
CA ASP A 113 -10.99 -17.81 1.59
C ASP A 113 -12.17 -16.83 1.50
N TYR A 114 -11.94 -15.57 1.84
CA TYR A 114 -12.94 -14.51 1.66
C TYR A 114 -13.29 -14.30 0.18
N LEU A 115 -12.29 -14.22 -0.69
CA LEU A 115 -12.47 -14.03 -2.15
C LEU A 115 -13.13 -15.24 -2.80
N ARG A 116 -12.78 -16.45 -2.37
CA ARG A 116 -13.43 -17.69 -2.81
C ARG A 116 -14.93 -17.67 -2.45
N ALA A 117 -15.29 -17.24 -1.24
CA ALA A 117 -16.68 -17.07 -0.85
C ALA A 117 -17.43 -16.01 -1.66
N LYS A 118 -16.70 -15.06 -2.27
CA LYS A 118 -17.23 -14.08 -3.24
C LYS A 118 -17.27 -14.60 -4.68
N GLY A 119 -16.84 -15.84 -4.94
CA GLY A 119 -16.87 -16.46 -6.26
C GLY A 119 -15.66 -16.16 -7.14
N VAL A 120 -14.55 -15.66 -6.56
CA VAL A 120 -13.28 -15.55 -7.27
C VAL A 120 -12.63 -16.94 -7.33
N PRO A 121 -12.24 -17.46 -8.50
CA PRO A 121 -11.64 -18.79 -8.61
C PRO A 121 -10.23 -18.81 -7.99
N ASP A 122 -9.88 -19.93 -7.35
CA ASP A 122 -8.54 -20.12 -6.76
C ASP A 122 -7.42 -19.97 -7.80
N ALA A 123 -7.70 -20.38 -9.04
CA ALA A 123 -6.77 -20.25 -10.16
C ALA A 123 -6.40 -18.80 -10.52
N ALA A 124 -7.16 -17.80 -10.04
CA ALA A 124 -6.87 -16.39 -10.24
C ALA A 124 -6.10 -15.75 -9.07
N MET A 125 -5.84 -16.51 -8.00
CA MET A 125 -5.26 -15.99 -6.76
C MET A 125 -3.83 -16.52 -6.55
N VAL A 126 -2.93 -15.63 -6.17
CA VAL A 126 -1.55 -15.93 -5.77
C VAL A 126 -1.33 -15.38 -4.37
N LEU A 127 -0.74 -16.19 -3.49
CA LEU A 127 -0.57 -15.84 -2.09
C LEU A 127 0.88 -15.49 -1.80
N ASP A 128 1.11 -14.33 -1.23
CA ASP A 128 2.40 -13.88 -0.71
C ASP A 128 2.34 -13.83 0.82
N TYR A 129 2.97 -14.79 1.46
CA TYR A 129 2.99 -14.97 2.91
C TYR A 129 4.06 -14.15 3.63
N ALA A 130 4.84 -13.36 2.91
CA ALA A 130 5.92 -12.56 3.47
C ALA A 130 5.83 -11.06 3.12
N GLY A 131 4.62 -10.59 2.92
CA GLY A 131 4.32 -9.16 2.79
C GLY A 131 4.19 -8.49 4.16
N PHE A 132 5.28 -8.46 4.94
CA PHE A 132 5.28 -7.96 6.32
C PHE A 132 5.10 -6.44 6.40
N ASP A 133 5.54 -5.73 5.38
CA ASP A 133 5.22 -4.31 5.20
C ASP A 133 5.00 -4.00 3.71
N THR A 134 4.71 -2.72 3.42
CA THR A 134 4.39 -2.28 2.05
C THR A 134 5.60 -2.38 1.12
N TRP A 135 6.82 -2.14 1.63
CA TRP A 135 8.05 -2.26 0.85
C TRP A 135 8.30 -3.72 0.47
N ASP A 136 8.19 -4.63 1.45
CA ASP A 136 8.30 -6.08 1.23
C ASP A 136 7.32 -6.54 0.15
N SER A 137 6.04 -6.18 0.29
CA SER A 137 4.99 -6.54 -0.68
C SER A 137 5.34 -6.07 -2.10
N CYS A 138 5.81 -4.82 -2.26
CA CYS A 138 6.15 -4.27 -3.57
C CYS A 138 7.39 -4.92 -4.17
N VAL A 139 8.47 -5.07 -3.40
CA VAL A 139 9.72 -5.69 -3.87
C VAL A 139 9.46 -7.16 -4.22
N ARG A 140 8.77 -7.91 -3.37
CA ARG A 140 8.43 -9.31 -3.62
C ARG A 140 7.52 -9.50 -4.82
N ALA A 141 6.51 -8.63 -5.00
CA ALA A 141 5.69 -8.65 -6.21
C ALA A 141 6.54 -8.59 -7.48
N ARG A 142 7.60 -7.75 -7.49
CA ARG A 142 8.53 -7.60 -8.62
C ARG A 142 9.52 -8.76 -8.72
N THR A 143 10.21 -9.09 -7.64
CA THR A 143 11.40 -9.97 -7.67
C THR A 143 11.03 -11.44 -7.52
N VAL A 144 10.07 -11.76 -6.65
CA VAL A 144 9.63 -13.14 -6.38
C VAL A 144 8.55 -13.55 -7.39
N PHE A 145 7.49 -12.78 -7.50
CA PHE A 145 6.33 -13.14 -8.34
C PHE A 145 6.43 -12.65 -9.79
N GLY A 146 7.41 -11.80 -10.11
CA GLY A 146 7.64 -11.36 -11.48
C GLY A 146 6.58 -10.44 -12.06
N ALA A 147 5.83 -9.75 -11.20
CA ALA A 147 4.90 -8.72 -11.65
C ALA A 147 5.64 -7.56 -12.33
N GLU A 148 5.00 -6.94 -13.32
CA GLU A 148 5.50 -5.75 -14.01
C GLU A 148 4.54 -4.58 -13.85
N ARG A 149 3.24 -4.86 -14.00
CA ARG A 149 2.16 -3.86 -13.93
C ARG A 149 1.11 -4.30 -12.92
N VAL A 150 0.89 -3.50 -11.87
CA VAL A 150 -0.04 -3.84 -10.79
C VAL A 150 -1.01 -2.69 -10.48
N THR A 151 -2.21 -3.07 -10.07
CA THR A 151 -3.13 -2.17 -9.37
C THR A 151 -3.04 -2.45 -7.87
N VAL A 152 -2.44 -1.54 -7.11
CA VAL A 152 -2.39 -1.66 -5.63
C VAL A 152 -3.74 -1.29 -5.03
N VAL A 153 -4.27 -2.16 -4.17
CA VAL A 153 -5.55 -1.95 -3.47
C VAL A 153 -5.31 -1.75 -1.98
N THR A 154 -5.73 -0.58 -1.46
CA THR A 154 -5.58 -0.24 -0.04
C THR A 154 -6.55 0.90 0.36
N GLN A 155 -6.42 1.52 1.56
CA GLN A 155 -7.20 2.69 1.95
C GLN A 155 -6.61 3.99 1.37
N GLU A 156 -7.44 5.02 1.25
CA GLU A 156 -7.09 6.34 0.68
C GLU A 156 -5.84 6.94 1.33
N PHE A 157 -5.78 6.98 2.67
CA PHE A 157 -4.66 7.57 3.40
C PHE A 157 -3.31 6.89 3.12
N HIS A 158 -3.35 5.61 2.72
CA HIS A 158 -2.17 4.79 2.46
C HIS A 158 -1.75 4.78 0.98
N ILE A 159 -2.65 5.11 0.04
CA ILE A 159 -2.40 5.03 -1.41
C ILE A 159 -1.13 5.78 -1.83
N PRO A 160 -0.89 7.03 -1.40
CA PRO A 160 0.31 7.75 -1.87
C PRO A 160 1.60 7.00 -1.57
N ARG A 161 1.74 6.46 -0.37
CA ARG A 161 2.92 5.68 0.02
C ARG A 161 2.99 4.35 -0.73
N ALA A 162 1.89 3.61 -0.82
CA ALA A 162 1.87 2.31 -1.48
C ALA A 162 2.23 2.39 -2.97
N VAL A 163 1.61 3.31 -3.72
CA VAL A 163 1.93 3.54 -5.14
C VAL A 163 3.38 3.94 -5.32
N THR A 164 3.86 4.87 -4.49
CA THR A 164 5.24 5.38 -4.61
C THR A 164 6.27 4.29 -4.32
N LEU A 165 6.05 3.46 -3.30
CA LEU A 165 6.95 2.35 -2.97
C LEU A 165 6.99 1.29 -4.08
N CYS A 166 5.84 0.87 -4.60
CA CYS A 166 5.79 -0.10 -5.67
C CYS A 166 6.44 0.43 -6.95
N ARG A 167 6.27 1.71 -7.30
CA ARG A 167 6.98 2.35 -8.41
C ARG A 167 8.49 2.42 -8.16
N THR A 168 8.91 2.68 -6.92
CA THR A 168 10.34 2.66 -6.55
C THR A 168 10.92 1.25 -6.62
N ALA A 169 10.14 0.21 -6.32
CA ALA A 169 10.51 -1.20 -6.51
C ALA A 169 10.54 -1.64 -8.00
N GLY A 170 10.24 -0.74 -8.95
CA GLY A 170 10.29 -1.01 -10.39
C GLY A 170 9.00 -1.58 -10.98
N LEU A 171 7.86 -1.44 -10.29
CA LEU A 171 6.55 -1.82 -10.80
C LEU A 171 5.87 -0.63 -11.48
N GLU A 172 5.27 -0.83 -12.65
CA GLU A 172 4.28 0.09 -13.19
C GLU A 172 3.01 -0.03 -12.33
N THR A 173 2.68 1.02 -11.59
CA THR A 173 1.69 0.92 -10.51
C THR A 173 0.59 1.96 -10.64
N PHE A 174 -0.64 1.51 -10.53
CA PHE A 174 -1.82 2.34 -10.30
C PHE A 174 -2.41 2.00 -8.93
N GLY A 175 -2.94 2.97 -8.19
CA GLY A 175 -3.52 2.76 -6.87
C GLY A 175 -5.04 2.91 -6.87
N VAL A 176 -5.74 2.00 -6.21
CA VAL A 176 -7.18 2.12 -5.95
C VAL A 176 -7.42 2.14 -4.45
N GLY A 177 -8.02 3.23 -3.97
CA GLY A 177 -8.28 3.49 -2.56
C GLY A 177 -9.74 3.37 -2.16
N ASP A 178 -9.96 3.00 -0.90
CA ASP A 178 -11.25 3.10 -0.21
C ASP A 178 -11.24 4.26 0.78
N ASP A 179 -12.25 5.13 0.73
CA ASP A 179 -12.47 6.12 1.81
C ASP A 179 -13.11 5.43 3.01
N SER A 180 -12.27 4.97 3.91
CA SER A 180 -12.71 4.35 5.17
C SER A 180 -13.19 5.37 6.21
N SER A 181 -12.95 6.68 6.02
CA SER A 181 -13.29 7.73 6.98
C SER A 181 -14.79 7.86 7.20
N ARG A 182 -15.59 7.61 6.17
CA ARG A 182 -17.05 7.63 6.24
C ARG A 182 -17.65 6.56 7.14
N ARG A 183 -16.95 5.45 7.35
CA ARG A 183 -17.43 4.31 8.14
C ARG A 183 -16.73 4.16 9.47
N TRP A 184 -15.44 4.48 9.53
CA TRP A 184 -14.56 4.27 10.69
C TRP A 184 -13.65 5.48 10.90
N ALA A 185 -14.23 6.67 11.07
CA ALA A 185 -13.51 7.94 11.12
C ALA A 185 -12.34 7.93 12.13
N SER A 186 -12.60 7.56 13.38
CA SER A 186 -11.56 7.57 14.43
C SER A 186 -10.38 6.65 14.10
N THR A 187 -10.67 5.43 13.64
CA THR A 187 -9.65 4.46 13.23
C THR A 187 -8.89 4.96 12.02
N THR A 188 -9.59 5.51 11.02
CA THR A 188 -8.98 6.06 9.80
C THR A 188 -8.03 7.21 10.11
N TYR A 189 -8.43 8.16 10.97
CA TYR A 189 -7.56 9.28 11.34
C TYR A 189 -6.35 8.85 12.19
N ALA A 190 -6.52 7.84 13.07
CA ALA A 190 -5.39 7.27 13.80
C ALA A 190 -4.36 6.62 12.85
N TYR A 191 -4.82 5.87 11.86
CA TYR A 191 -3.93 5.30 10.84
C TYR A 191 -3.32 6.37 9.94
N ALA A 192 -4.08 7.41 9.54
CA ALA A 192 -3.56 8.51 8.74
C ALA A 192 -2.45 9.28 9.48
N ALA A 193 -2.59 9.47 10.79
CA ALA A 193 -1.52 10.08 11.61
C ALA A 193 -0.26 9.18 11.66
N ARG A 194 -0.43 7.85 11.78
CA ARG A 194 0.68 6.88 11.72
C ARG A 194 1.39 6.91 10.36
N GLU A 195 0.70 7.22 9.26
CA GLU A 195 1.29 7.30 7.92
C GLU A 195 2.42 8.32 7.81
N LEU A 196 2.46 9.37 8.64
CA LEU A 196 3.58 10.31 8.68
C LEU A 196 4.90 9.60 9.00
N LEU A 197 4.91 8.81 10.08
CA LEU A 197 6.10 8.05 10.49
C LEU A 197 6.38 6.88 9.52
N ALA A 198 5.33 6.18 9.08
CA ALA A 198 5.45 5.09 8.14
C ALA A 198 6.02 5.54 6.78
N THR A 199 5.63 6.74 6.29
CA THR A 199 6.16 7.30 5.05
C THR A 199 7.60 7.75 5.21
N ALA A 200 7.99 8.30 6.38
CA ALA A 200 9.38 8.64 6.66
C ALA A 200 10.28 7.40 6.67
N LYS A 201 9.85 6.31 7.37
CA LYS A 201 10.55 5.01 7.32
C LYS A 201 10.64 4.50 5.89
N ALA A 202 9.53 4.47 5.16
CA ALA A 202 9.48 3.99 3.78
C ALA A 202 10.40 4.78 2.83
N PHE A 203 10.51 6.10 3.02
CA PHE A 203 11.46 6.92 2.29
C PHE A 203 12.92 6.51 2.59
N ALA A 204 13.24 6.30 3.86
CA ALA A 204 14.57 5.85 4.26
C ALA A 204 14.89 4.47 3.67
N ASP A 205 14.01 3.51 3.80
CA ASP A 205 14.20 2.14 3.30
C ASP A 205 14.37 2.13 1.77
N ALA A 206 13.51 2.83 1.04
CA ALA A 206 13.47 2.78 -0.42
C ALA A 206 14.50 3.68 -1.12
N LYS A 207 14.90 4.81 -0.52
CA LYS A 207 15.75 5.82 -1.18
C LYS A 207 17.14 5.97 -0.59
N LEU A 208 17.33 5.67 0.69
CA LEU A 208 18.61 5.85 1.36
C LEU A 208 19.30 4.51 1.61
N LEU A 209 18.56 3.52 2.10
CA LEU A 209 19.13 2.23 2.50
C LEU A 209 19.03 1.18 1.39
N HIS A 210 18.09 1.32 0.44
CA HIS A 210 17.77 0.33 -0.59
C HIS A 210 17.55 -1.06 0.05
N SER A 211 16.79 -1.09 1.13
CA SER A 211 16.61 -2.28 1.96
C SER A 211 16.08 -3.45 1.14
N GLU A 212 16.65 -4.63 1.33
CA GLU A 212 16.05 -5.86 0.86
C GLU A 212 14.78 -6.17 1.66
N PRO A 213 13.81 -6.91 1.09
CA PRO A 213 12.66 -7.38 1.85
C PRO A 213 13.14 -8.30 2.99
N VAL A 214 12.39 -8.32 4.10
CA VAL A 214 12.70 -9.17 5.27
C VAL A 214 12.88 -10.63 4.86
N TYR A 215 12.12 -11.10 3.88
CA TYR A 215 12.24 -12.43 3.31
C TYR A 215 12.27 -12.34 1.77
N PRO A 216 13.45 -12.28 1.13
CA PRO A 216 13.55 -12.14 -0.31
C PRO A 216 12.96 -13.34 -1.07
N GLY A 217 13.20 -14.57 -0.62
CA GLY A 217 12.68 -15.79 -1.23
C GLY A 217 13.20 -16.08 -2.64
N PRO A 218 13.03 -17.30 -3.14
CA PRO A 218 13.31 -17.62 -4.54
C PRO A 218 12.23 -17.07 -5.47
N ARG A 219 12.56 -16.91 -6.76
CA ARG A 219 11.57 -16.55 -7.77
C ARG A 219 10.53 -17.65 -7.94
N GLU A 220 9.27 -17.25 -7.96
CA GLU A 220 8.11 -18.12 -8.16
C GLU A 220 7.47 -17.88 -9.54
N VAL A 221 6.86 -18.92 -10.08
CA VAL A 221 6.15 -18.88 -11.35
C VAL A 221 4.62 -18.85 -11.18
N SER A 222 4.14 -18.78 -9.94
CA SER A 222 2.70 -18.82 -9.60
C SER A 222 1.91 -17.73 -10.33
N LEU A 223 2.35 -16.48 -10.29
CA LEU A 223 1.70 -15.38 -11.00
C LEU A 223 1.79 -15.56 -12.52
N THR A 224 2.93 -15.96 -13.04
CA THR A 224 3.11 -16.22 -14.48
C THR A 224 2.13 -17.27 -14.97
N ARG A 225 1.95 -18.38 -14.24
CA ARG A 225 0.99 -19.43 -14.59
C ARG A 225 -0.45 -18.92 -14.64
N VAL A 226 -0.86 -18.06 -13.71
CA VAL A 226 -2.18 -17.44 -13.73
C VAL A 226 -2.34 -16.57 -14.97
N LEU A 227 -1.33 -15.79 -15.32
CA LEU A 227 -1.37 -14.87 -16.46
C LEU A 227 -1.30 -15.57 -17.83
N GLU A 228 -0.77 -16.77 -17.91
CA GLU A 228 -0.73 -17.60 -19.12
C GLU A 228 -2.06 -18.32 -19.40
N GLN A 229 -2.92 -18.50 -18.40
CA GLN A 229 -4.24 -19.07 -18.60
C GLN A 229 -5.13 -18.12 -19.41
N PRO A 230 -6.03 -18.64 -20.25
CA PRO A 230 -7.03 -17.79 -20.89
C PRO A 230 -7.90 -17.11 -19.82
N PRO A 231 -8.37 -15.88 -20.06
CA PRO A 231 -9.29 -15.22 -19.14
C PRO A 231 -10.55 -16.07 -18.95
N ALA A 232 -11.00 -16.18 -17.70
CA ALA A 232 -12.20 -16.96 -17.33
C ALA A 232 -13.47 -16.27 -17.82
#